data_696aff3983dd5c8b8be5e805802cd2af
#
_entry.id   696aff3983dd5c8b8be5e805802cd2af
#
_cell.length_a   1.000
_cell.length_b   1.000
_cell.length_c   1.000
_cell.angle_alpha   90.00
_cell.angle_beta   90.00
_cell.angle_gamma   90.00
#
_symmetry.space_group_name_H-M   'P 1'
#
loop_
_entity.id
_entity.type
_entity.pdbx_description
1 polymer ?
#
loop_
_entity_poly.entity_id
_entity_poly.type
_entity_poly.pdbx_seq_one_letter_code
_entity_poly.pdbx_strand_id
1 'polypeptide(L)'
;MLEINSVSKSFKVKKKKDKSGSEAIDPREDGNTFHALKNVSFSTKRGTITGLLGANGAGKTTLMRILATSFKPTSGTVTIDGLDIVKDSMEIRKKIGFLSGTSGLYGRLSAKEIVSYFGRLYGIPANEIDDRVDQLFKELDITKFAHRQVENLSAGMKQRISIARSLIHSADLIIFDEPTTGLDVPSAQGILNHIEICRDLNKSIIFSTHHMHEIEKLCDQVVIIQFGEVIFQGTVDEMRTASGHKHLDDAYLALTGQTVKMNYEINSDNQSSAVGQSQQSDNANV
;
A
#
# COMPACT_ATOMS: atom_id res chain seq x y z
N MET A 1 14.30 0.22 14.73
CA MET A 1 13.37 -0.91 14.81
C MET A 1 12.00 -0.38 15.18
N LEU A 2 10.94 -0.86 14.54
CA LEU A 2 9.55 -0.51 14.88
C LEU A 2 8.95 -1.62 15.74
N GLU A 3 8.29 -1.25 16.82
CA GLU A 3 7.54 -2.17 17.69
C GLU A 3 6.12 -1.62 17.90
N ILE A 4 5.14 -2.47 17.67
CA ILE A 4 3.72 -2.17 17.82
C ILE A 4 3.14 -3.17 18.84
N ASN A 5 2.59 -2.67 19.94
CA ASN A 5 2.10 -3.48 21.04
C ASN A 5 0.64 -3.17 21.34
N SER A 6 -0.25 -4.10 21.02
CA SER A 6 -1.69 -4.08 21.30
C SER A 6 -2.37 -2.77 20.87
N VAL A 7 -1.99 -2.23 19.71
CA VAL A 7 -2.52 -0.96 19.23
C VAL A 7 -3.96 -1.12 18.77
N SER A 8 -4.83 -0.27 19.31
CA SER A 8 -6.22 -0.15 18.88
C SER A 8 -6.53 1.27 18.44
N LYS A 9 -7.45 1.42 17.49
CA LYS A 9 -7.95 2.71 17.04
C LYS A 9 -9.42 2.66 16.75
N SER A 10 -10.17 3.52 17.45
CA SER A 10 -11.60 3.65 17.30
C SER A 10 -12.00 5.06 16.89
N PHE A 11 -13.07 5.17 16.12
CA PHE A 11 -13.67 6.41 15.69
C PHE A 11 -15.13 6.47 16.08
N LYS A 12 -15.61 7.65 16.49
CA LYS A 12 -17.06 7.87 16.68
C LYS A 12 -17.72 8.02 15.32
N VAL A 13 -18.75 7.23 15.07
CA VAL A 13 -19.57 7.31 13.85
C VAL A 13 -20.99 7.76 14.21
N LYS A 14 -21.57 8.63 13.40
CA LYS A 14 -23.00 8.95 13.54
C LYS A 14 -23.79 7.80 12.91
N LYS A 15 -24.73 7.19 13.65
CA LYS A 15 -25.69 6.25 13.06
C LYS A 15 -26.36 6.90 11.85
N LYS A 16 -26.13 6.36 10.66
CA LYS A 16 -27.03 6.62 9.54
C LYS A 16 -28.37 6.04 9.93
N LYS A 17 -29.43 6.86 9.95
CA LYS A 17 -30.80 6.35 10.07
C LYS A 17 -31.02 5.41 8.89
N ASP A 18 -31.30 4.16 9.20
CA ASP A 18 -31.54 3.10 8.24
C ASP A 18 -32.57 3.55 7.19
N LYS A 19 -32.11 3.62 5.96
CA LYS A 19 -32.96 3.53 4.79
C LYS A 19 -32.67 2.20 4.14
N SER A 20 -33.56 1.24 4.39
CA SER A 20 -33.72 -0.04 3.69
C SER A 20 -32.61 -1.09 3.74
N GLY A 21 -32.88 -2.22 4.43
CA GLY A 21 -32.67 -3.59 3.96
C GLY A 21 -31.21 -4.06 3.79
N SER A 22 -30.73 -4.89 4.73
CA SER A 22 -29.65 -5.90 4.59
C SER A 22 -28.30 -5.44 4.00
N GLU A 23 -27.64 -4.44 4.58
CA GLU A 23 -26.18 -4.39 4.54
C GLU A 23 -25.62 -5.29 5.66
N ALA A 24 -24.70 -6.18 5.32
CA ALA A 24 -23.99 -6.99 6.31
C ALA A 24 -23.34 -6.02 7.32
N ILE A 25 -23.66 -6.14 8.59
CA ILE A 25 -23.12 -5.30 9.65
C ILE A 25 -21.61 -5.56 9.71
N ASP A 26 -20.79 -4.51 9.53
CA ASP A 26 -19.33 -4.63 9.67
C ASP A 26 -19.02 -5.07 11.12
N PRO A 27 -18.30 -6.18 11.35
CA PRO A 27 -18.04 -6.71 12.70
C PRO A 27 -17.22 -5.74 13.57
N ARG A 28 -16.75 -4.64 13.02
CA ARG A 28 -16.03 -3.57 13.74
C ARG A 28 -16.94 -2.46 14.24
N GLU A 29 -18.21 -2.46 13.87
CA GLU A 29 -19.18 -1.49 14.36
C GLU A 29 -19.77 -1.94 15.69
N ASP A 30 -19.64 -1.11 16.72
CA ASP A 30 -20.26 -1.27 18.02
C ASP A 30 -20.99 0.01 18.41
N GLY A 31 -22.30 0.01 18.21
CA GLY A 31 -23.15 1.16 18.48
C GLY A 31 -22.79 2.38 17.63
N ASN A 32 -22.20 3.40 18.27
CA ASN A 32 -21.73 4.64 17.63
C ASN A 32 -20.20 4.64 17.45
N THR A 33 -19.55 3.49 17.58
CA THR A 33 -18.09 3.36 17.52
C THR A 33 -17.71 2.40 16.40
N PHE A 34 -16.74 2.81 15.60
CA PHE A 34 -16.10 1.98 14.59
C PHE A 34 -14.67 1.67 15.04
N HIS A 35 -14.36 0.39 15.22
CA HIS A 35 -13.05 -0.11 15.63
C HIS A 35 -12.17 -0.37 14.42
N ALA A 36 -11.46 0.64 13.93
CA ALA A 36 -10.61 0.52 12.75
C ALA A 36 -9.41 -0.40 12.95
N LEU A 37 -8.87 -0.47 14.17
CA LEU A 37 -7.81 -1.39 14.60
C LEU A 37 -8.16 -1.97 15.96
N LYS A 38 -7.85 -3.27 16.17
CA LYS A 38 -8.07 -4.01 17.41
C LYS A 38 -6.82 -4.81 17.76
N ASN A 39 -6.15 -4.43 18.85
CA ASN A 39 -5.01 -5.14 19.44
C ASN A 39 -3.89 -5.54 18.45
N VAL A 40 -3.60 -4.68 17.47
CA VAL A 40 -2.56 -4.91 16.47
C VAL A 40 -1.20 -4.96 17.15
N SER A 41 -0.47 -6.06 16.97
CA SER A 41 0.87 -6.26 17.50
C SER A 41 1.76 -6.91 16.43
N PHE A 42 2.89 -6.29 16.13
CA PHE A 42 3.99 -6.85 15.33
C PHE A 42 5.24 -5.97 15.46
N SER A 43 6.36 -6.49 14.99
CA SER A 43 7.61 -5.74 14.95
C SER A 43 8.30 -5.88 13.59
N THR A 44 9.13 -4.88 13.23
CA THR A 44 9.96 -4.92 12.03
C THR A 44 11.42 -4.73 12.38
N LYS A 45 12.32 -5.31 11.58
CA LYS A 45 13.77 -5.12 11.72
C LYS A 45 14.24 -3.90 10.91
N ARG A 46 15.41 -3.37 11.26
CA ARG A 46 16.07 -2.34 10.43
C ARG A 46 16.51 -2.92 9.10
N GLY A 47 16.45 -2.12 8.06
CA GLY A 47 16.90 -2.49 6.72
C GLY A 47 16.04 -3.56 6.04
N THR A 48 14.79 -3.78 6.53
CA THR A 48 13.87 -4.76 5.94
C THR A 48 12.68 -4.07 5.30
N ILE A 49 12.10 -4.73 4.30
CA ILE A 49 10.84 -4.36 3.68
C ILE A 49 9.72 -5.20 4.29
N THR A 50 8.77 -4.53 4.92
CA THR A 50 7.56 -5.16 5.47
C THR A 50 6.35 -4.81 4.60
N GLY A 51 5.73 -5.81 4.01
CA GLY A 51 4.48 -5.68 3.26
C GLY A 51 3.27 -5.78 4.18
N LEU A 52 2.38 -4.79 4.11
CA LEU A 52 1.12 -4.77 4.85
C LEU A 52 -0.02 -5.14 3.91
N LEU A 53 -0.48 -6.38 4.00
CA LEU A 53 -1.56 -6.93 3.19
C LEU A 53 -2.92 -6.81 3.87
N GLY A 54 -3.96 -6.73 3.08
CA GLY A 54 -5.34 -6.76 3.53
C GLY A 54 -6.29 -6.16 2.51
N ALA A 55 -7.56 -6.50 2.59
CA ALA A 55 -8.61 -5.93 1.76
C ALA A 55 -8.75 -4.41 1.98
N ASN A 56 -9.44 -3.74 1.06
CA ASN A 56 -9.81 -2.34 1.24
C ASN A 56 -10.66 -2.20 2.51
N GLY A 57 -10.32 -1.21 3.33
CA GLY A 57 -10.97 -1.02 4.62
C GLY A 57 -10.44 -1.91 5.75
N ALA A 58 -9.51 -2.84 5.55
CA ALA A 58 -8.99 -3.74 6.60
C ALA A 58 -8.33 -3.01 7.80
N GLY A 59 -7.93 -1.75 7.64
CA GLY A 59 -7.27 -0.96 8.68
C GLY A 59 -5.85 -0.49 8.30
N LYS A 60 -5.31 -0.90 7.15
CA LYS A 60 -3.93 -0.58 6.69
C LYS A 60 -3.61 0.90 6.76
N THR A 61 -4.39 1.74 6.06
CA THR A 61 -4.20 3.20 6.04
C THR A 61 -4.30 3.81 7.43
N THR A 62 -5.21 3.30 8.30
CA THR A 62 -5.32 3.78 9.68
C THR A 62 -4.05 3.50 10.47
N LEU A 63 -3.51 2.29 10.35
CA LEU A 63 -2.25 1.92 10.98
C LEU A 63 -1.11 2.80 10.46
N MET A 64 -0.96 2.94 9.15
CA MET A 64 0.09 3.77 8.55
C MET A 64 0.02 5.24 8.99
N ARG A 65 -1.19 5.79 9.15
CA ARG A 65 -1.38 7.15 9.71
C ARG A 65 -1.00 7.25 11.18
N ILE A 66 -1.14 6.17 11.96
CA ILE A 66 -0.61 6.12 13.33
C ILE A 66 0.91 6.12 13.28
N LEU A 67 1.53 5.26 12.47
CA LEU A 67 2.99 5.18 12.31
C LEU A 67 3.57 6.52 11.83
N ALA A 68 2.86 7.22 10.95
CA ALA A 68 3.21 8.56 10.47
C ALA A 68 2.87 9.69 11.48
N THR A 69 2.54 9.36 12.74
CA THR A 69 2.15 10.33 13.78
C THR A 69 0.95 11.22 13.45
N SER A 70 0.21 10.90 12.38
CA SER A 70 -0.99 11.67 11.97
C SER A 70 -2.20 11.36 12.84
N PHE A 71 -2.29 10.13 13.36
CA PHE A 71 -3.30 9.71 14.33
C PHE A 71 -2.65 9.21 15.61
N LYS A 72 -3.28 9.51 16.75
CA LYS A 72 -2.92 8.85 18.02
C LYS A 72 -3.68 7.54 18.13
N PRO A 73 -3.07 6.45 18.62
CA PRO A 73 -3.80 5.25 18.98
C PRO A 73 -4.82 5.54 20.08
N THR A 74 -5.90 4.75 20.17
CA THR A 74 -6.87 4.80 21.28
C THR A 74 -6.30 4.09 22.49
N SER A 75 -5.59 2.97 22.27
CA SER A 75 -4.85 2.22 23.29
C SER A 75 -3.65 1.51 22.65
N GLY A 76 -2.77 0.94 23.49
CA GLY A 76 -1.53 0.31 23.04
C GLY A 76 -0.40 1.31 22.83
N THR A 77 0.76 0.81 22.43
CA THR A 77 1.98 1.61 22.25
C THR A 77 2.66 1.29 20.93
N VAL A 78 3.30 2.29 20.36
CA VAL A 78 4.19 2.15 19.21
C VAL A 78 5.50 2.83 19.55
N THR A 79 6.61 2.15 19.27
CA THR A 79 7.95 2.75 19.37
C THR A 79 8.70 2.62 18.05
N ILE A 80 9.44 3.67 17.70
CA ILE A 80 10.36 3.69 16.56
C ILE A 80 11.74 4.03 17.12
N ASP A 81 12.67 3.09 17.03
CA ASP A 81 14.02 3.20 17.63
C ASP A 81 13.99 3.61 19.10
N GLY A 82 13.04 3.07 19.87
CA GLY A 82 12.86 3.35 21.30
C GLY A 82 12.11 4.65 21.62
N LEU A 83 11.78 5.48 20.60
CA LEU A 83 10.98 6.70 20.76
C LEU A 83 9.49 6.35 20.73
N ASP A 84 8.72 6.87 21.67
CA ASP A 84 7.26 6.68 21.76
C ASP A 84 6.54 7.57 20.76
N ILE A 85 5.65 6.98 19.93
CA ILE A 85 5.00 7.68 18.82
C ILE A 85 4.11 8.86 19.24
N VAL A 86 3.66 8.88 20.48
CA VAL A 86 2.81 9.94 21.03
C VAL A 86 3.64 11.01 21.75
N LYS A 87 4.59 10.58 22.59
CA LYS A 87 5.43 11.47 23.41
C LYS A 87 6.50 12.16 22.58
N ASP A 88 7.16 11.40 21.69
CA ASP A 88 8.32 11.84 20.92
C ASP A 88 7.97 12.14 19.45
N SER A 89 6.71 12.45 19.18
CA SER A 89 6.18 12.58 17.82
C SER A 89 6.94 13.56 16.92
N MET A 90 7.51 14.62 17.46
CA MET A 90 8.30 15.61 16.70
C MET A 90 9.64 15.01 16.24
N GLU A 91 10.32 14.26 17.11
CA GLU A 91 11.59 13.60 16.77
C GLU A 91 11.37 12.46 15.79
N ILE A 92 10.27 11.71 15.96
CA ILE A 92 9.89 10.64 15.02
C ILE A 92 9.63 11.20 13.63
N ARG A 93 8.93 12.34 13.49
CA ARG A 93 8.68 12.96 12.18
C ARG A 93 9.95 13.30 11.40
N LYS A 94 11.05 13.57 12.07
CA LYS A 94 12.35 13.81 11.43
C LYS A 94 12.97 12.53 10.87
N LYS A 95 12.56 11.36 11.39
CA LYS A 95 13.10 10.04 11.05
C LYS A 95 12.24 9.24 10.09
N ILE A 96 11.00 9.69 9.80
CA ILE A 96 10.07 8.97 8.95
C ILE A 96 9.78 9.73 7.66
N GLY A 97 9.75 9.02 6.53
CA GLY A 97 9.17 9.47 5.28
C GLY A 97 7.77 8.85 5.11
N PHE A 98 6.75 9.66 4.89
CA PHE A 98 5.39 9.17 4.72
C PHE A 98 4.82 9.59 3.37
N LEU A 99 4.43 8.61 2.58
CA LEU A 99 3.66 8.77 1.36
C LEU A 99 2.26 8.19 1.57
N SER A 100 1.24 9.05 1.51
CA SER A 100 -0.15 8.62 1.40
C SER A 100 -0.59 8.73 -0.06
N GLY A 101 -1.25 7.70 -0.58
CA GLY A 101 -1.66 7.63 -2.00
C GLY A 101 -2.49 8.81 -2.50
N THR A 102 -3.12 9.55 -1.60
CA THR A 102 -3.94 10.74 -1.92
C THR A 102 -3.25 12.07 -1.62
N SER A 103 -1.94 12.09 -1.39
CA SER A 103 -1.22 13.31 -1.03
C SER A 103 -1.26 14.35 -2.15
N GLY A 104 -2.06 15.40 -2.01
CA GLY A 104 -2.10 16.54 -2.92
C GLY A 104 -0.72 17.20 -3.03
N LEU A 105 -0.27 17.40 -4.24
CA LEU A 105 0.87 18.25 -4.57
C LEU A 105 0.35 19.64 -4.93
N TYR A 106 1.14 20.68 -4.68
CA TYR A 106 0.81 22.05 -5.09
C TYR A 106 0.93 22.17 -6.61
N GLY A 107 -0.19 22.20 -7.34
CA GLY A 107 -0.24 22.12 -8.81
C GLY A 107 0.54 23.21 -9.53
N ARG A 108 0.58 24.43 -8.96
CA ARG A 108 1.27 25.59 -9.53
C ARG A 108 2.79 25.60 -9.33
N LEU A 109 3.29 24.78 -8.40
CA LEU A 109 4.73 24.65 -8.18
C LEU A 109 5.32 23.61 -9.12
N SER A 110 6.59 23.78 -9.47
CA SER A 110 7.38 22.79 -10.17
C SER A 110 7.80 21.65 -9.21
N ALA A 111 8.24 20.53 -9.78
CA ALA A 111 8.76 19.41 -8.99
C ALA A 111 9.93 19.86 -8.08
N LYS A 112 10.87 20.67 -8.63
CA LYS A 112 12.04 21.17 -7.88
C LYS A 112 11.61 22.07 -6.73
N GLU A 113 10.67 22.99 -6.96
CA GLU A 113 10.18 23.89 -5.90
C GLU A 113 9.51 23.14 -4.76
N ILE A 114 8.68 22.11 -5.07
CA ILE A 114 8.01 21.32 -4.04
C ILE A 114 9.04 20.57 -3.18
N VAL A 115 9.96 19.83 -3.79
CA VAL A 115 10.91 19.02 -3.04
C VAL A 115 11.86 19.90 -2.23
N SER A 116 12.33 21.03 -2.81
CA SER A 116 13.16 22.00 -2.10
C SER A 116 12.41 22.64 -0.93
N TYR A 117 11.12 22.96 -1.10
CA TYR A 117 10.29 23.51 -0.01
C TYR A 117 10.21 22.55 1.18
N PHE A 118 9.95 21.27 0.92
CA PHE A 118 9.93 20.25 1.98
C PHE A 118 11.31 20.04 2.60
N GLY A 119 12.40 20.08 1.81
CA GLY A 119 13.76 20.05 2.34
C GLY A 119 14.00 21.16 3.37
N ARG A 120 13.55 22.38 3.07
CA ARG A 120 13.64 23.51 4.03
C ARG A 120 12.79 23.29 5.28
N LEU A 121 11.59 22.75 5.16
CA LEU A 121 10.72 22.42 6.30
C LEU A 121 11.36 21.39 7.25
N TYR A 122 12.14 20.47 6.71
CA TYR A 122 12.92 19.50 7.50
C TYR A 122 14.27 20.06 8.01
N GLY A 123 14.55 21.33 7.75
CA GLY A 123 15.74 22.01 8.27
C GLY A 123 17.05 21.71 7.52
N ILE A 124 16.96 21.24 6.27
CA ILE A 124 18.16 21.06 5.43
C ILE A 124 18.74 22.45 5.13
N PRO A 125 20.07 22.65 5.32
CA PRO A 125 20.73 23.90 5.00
C PRO A 125 20.52 24.31 3.53
N ALA A 126 20.33 25.61 3.30
CA ALA A 126 20.01 26.12 1.96
C ALA A 126 21.07 25.78 0.90
N ASN A 127 22.34 25.72 1.32
CA ASN A 127 23.47 25.35 0.46
C ASN A 127 23.55 23.86 0.11
N GLU A 128 22.78 22.98 0.79
CA GLU A 128 22.76 21.53 0.54
C GLU A 128 21.50 21.09 -0.23
N ILE A 129 20.45 21.92 -0.25
CA ILE A 129 19.14 21.52 -0.80
C ILE A 129 19.23 21.17 -2.28
N ASP A 130 19.89 22.03 -3.08
CA ASP A 130 19.95 21.82 -4.53
C ASP A 130 20.68 20.54 -4.89
N ASP A 131 21.80 20.24 -4.26
CA ASP A 131 22.56 19.02 -4.49
C ASP A 131 21.76 17.77 -4.12
N ARG A 132 21.06 17.79 -2.97
CA ARG A 132 20.19 16.69 -2.54
C ARG A 132 19.00 16.47 -3.46
N VAL A 133 18.37 17.55 -3.91
CA VAL A 133 17.24 17.48 -4.86
C VAL A 133 17.73 16.93 -6.19
N ASP A 134 18.84 17.41 -6.73
CA ASP A 134 19.38 16.98 -8.01
C ASP A 134 19.83 15.51 -7.97
N GLN A 135 20.42 15.03 -6.86
CA GLN A 135 20.71 13.63 -6.63
C GLN A 135 19.44 12.78 -6.65
N LEU A 136 18.45 13.15 -5.82
CA LEU A 136 17.19 12.43 -5.70
C LEU A 136 16.42 12.40 -7.02
N PHE A 137 16.49 13.48 -7.81
CA PHE A 137 15.85 13.57 -9.11
C PHE A 137 16.50 12.66 -10.16
N LYS A 138 17.80 12.44 -10.08
CA LYS A 138 18.50 11.44 -10.91
C LYS A 138 18.05 10.03 -10.55
N GLU A 139 18.02 9.71 -9.26
CA GLU A 139 17.62 8.40 -8.74
C GLU A 139 16.16 8.05 -9.11
N LEU A 140 15.24 9.04 -9.05
CA LEU A 140 13.81 8.87 -9.31
C LEU A 140 13.39 9.18 -10.77
N ASP A 141 14.34 9.43 -11.67
CA ASP A 141 14.08 9.82 -13.08
C ASP A 141 13.11 11.02 -13.19
N ILE A 142 13.32 12.04 -12.35
CA ILE A 142 12.52 13.28 -12.30
C ILE A 142 13.19 14.40 -13.11
N THR A 143 14.49 14.32 -13.36
CA THR A 143 15.32 15.40 -13.93
C THR A 143 14.70 16.02 -15.20
N LYS A 144 14.11 15.19 -16.08
CA LYS A 144 13.52 15.66 -17.36
C LYS A 144 12.31 16.59 -17.20
N PHE A 145 11.65 16.56 -16.04
CA PHE A 145 10.48 17.38 -15.74
C PHE A 145 10.59 18.18 -14.44
N ALA A 146 11.82 18.33 -13.93
CA ALA A 146 12.14 19.02 -12.67
C ALA A 146 11.51 20.43 -12.56
N HIS A 147 11.49 21.17 -13.68
CA HIS A 147 10.99 22.55 -13.76
C HIS A 147 9.55 22.66 -14.27
N ARG A 148 8.88 21.55 -14.59
CA ARG A 148 7.49 21.58 -15.04
C ARG A 148 6.55 21.70 -13.86
N GLN A 149 5.48 22.49 -14.01
CA GLN A 149 4.41 22.61 -13.03
C GLN A 149 3.71 21.26 -12.85
N VAL A 150 3.42 20.91 -11.60
CA VAL A 150 2.87 19.61 -11.23
C VAL A 150 1.49 19.35 -11.84
N GLU A 151 0.67 20.38 -12.02
CA GLU A 151 -0.65 20.23 -12.68
C GLU A 151 -0.54 19.63 -14.09
N ASN A 152 0.56 19.90 -14.80
CA ASN A 152 0.82 19.46 -16.17
C ASN A 152 1.56 18.11 -16.26
N LEU A 153 1.64 17.34 -15.18
CA LEU A 153 2.34 16.07 -15.10
C LEU A 153 1.36 14.89 -15.05
N SER A 154 1.82 13.74 -15.57
CA SER A 154 1.07 12.48 -15.44
C SER A 154 0.99 11.99 -13.99
N ALA A 155 0.08 11.05 -13.71
CA ALA A 155 -0.06 10.46 -12.38
C ALA A 155 1.26 9.82 -11.89
N GLY A 156 1.95 9.07 -12.75
CA GLY A 156 3.25 8.46 -12.42
C GLY A 156 4.34 9.48 -12.14
N MET A 157 4.39 10.61 -12.89
CA MET A 157 5.32 11.70 -12.60
C MET A 157 5.01 12.36 -11.24
N LYS A 158 3.73 12.60 -10.95
CA LYS A 158 3.28 13.13 -9.64
C LYS A 158 3.64 12.20 -8.49
N GLN A 159 3.51 10.90 -8.70
CA GLN A 159 3.87 9.89 -7.70
C GLN A 159 5.36 9.92 -7.38
N ARG A 160 6.24 9.99 -8.41
CA ARG A 160 7.70 10.13 -8.22
C ARG A 160 8.07 11.38 -7.42
N ILE A 161 7.41 12.51 -7.67
CA ILE A 161 7.61 13.74 -6.89
C ILE A 161 7.18 13.55 -5.43
N SER A 162 6.06 12.87 -5.20
CA SER A 162 5.58 12.56 -3.85
C SER A 162 6.57 11.67 -3.08
N ILE A 163 7.20 10.72 -3.76
CA ILE A 163 8.27 9.89 -3.19
C ILE A 163 9.51 10.76 -2.89
N ALA A 164 9.97 11.58 -3.85
CA ALA A 164 11.10 12.48 -3.64
C ALA A 164 10.88 13.38 -2.42
N ARG A 165 9.68 13.92 -2.28
CA ARG A 165 9.27 14.73 -1.13
C ARG A 165 9.38 13.97 0.19
N SER A 166 9.03 12.69 0.21
CA SER A 166 9.10 11.86 1.42
C SER A 166 10.51 11.40 1.78
N LEU A 167 11.45 11.45 0.82
CA LEU A 167 12.82 10.98 0.99
C LEU A 167 13.85 12.10 1.19
N ILE A 168 13.52 13.37 0.89
CA ILE A 168 14.47 14.51 0.87
C ILE A 168 15.24 14.67 2.18
N HIS A 169 14.65 14.34 3.31
CA HIS A 169 15.23 14.47 4.64
C HIS A 169 15.97 13.20 5.11
N SER A 170 16.24 12.25 4.21
CA SER A 170 16.99 11.02 4.50
C SER A 170 16.38 10.16 5.62
N ALA A 171 15.07 10.05 5.66
CA ALA A 171 14.32 9.24 6.64
C ALA A 171 14.91 7.83 6.82
N ASP A 172 14.89 7.31 8.05
CA ASP A 172 15.34 5.96 8.39
C ASP A 172 14.24 4.91 8.20
N LEU A 173 12.97 5.31 8.42
CA LEU A 173 11.77 4.52 8.17
C LEU A 173 10.92 5.19 7.10
N ILE A 174 10.59 4.44 6.05
CA ILE A 174 9.76 4.91 4.95
C ILE A 174 8.43 4.16 4.98
N ILE A 175 7.33 4.90 4.94
CA ILE A 175 5.97 4.37 5.02
C ILE A 175 5.25 4.75 3.73
N PHE A 176 4.88 3.74 2.92
CA PHE A 176 4.19 3.91 1.65
C PHE A 176 2.78 3.31 1.71
N ASP A 177 1.76 4.14 1.63
CA ASP A 177 0.36 3.69 1.58
C ASP A 177 -0.09 3.55 0.13
N GLU A 178 -0.12 2.31 -0.37
CA GLU A 178 -0.46 1.91 -1.74
C GLU A 178 0.30 2.69 -2.83
N PRO A 179 1.65 2.62 -2.87
CA PRO A 179 2.47 3.50 -3.70
C PRO A 179 2.29 3.30 -5.20
N THR A 180 1.79 2.15 -5.64
CA THR A 180 1.65 1.75 -7.05
C THR A 180 0.21 1.83 -7.58
N THR A 181 -0.76 2.05 -6.69
CA THR A 181 -2.18 2.08 -7.06
C THR A 181 -2.49 3.20 -8.06
N GLY A 182 -3.18 2.83 -9.15
CA GLY A 182 -3.58 3.76 -10.22
C GLY A 182 -2.45 4.13 -11.20
N LEU A 183 -1.32 3.43 -11.16
CA LEU A 183 -0.22 3.60 -12.11
C LEU A 183 -0.26 2.55 -13.21
N ASP A 184 0.28 2.89 -14.38
CA ASP A 184 0.60 1.92 -15.42
C ASP A 184 1.77 1.01 -15.00
N VAL A 185 1.90 -0.14 -15.67
CA VAL A 185 2.91 -1.16 -15.32
C VAL A 185 4.35 -0.61 -15.30
N PRO A 186 4.81 0.17 -16.31
CA PRO A 186 6.15 0.74 -16.27
C PRO A 186 6.38 1.72 -15.11
N SER A 187 5.38 2.55 -14.79
CA SER A 187 5.46 3.50 -13.67
C SER A 187 5.50 2.77 -12.33
N ALA A 188 4.62 1.77 -12.13
CA ALA A 188 4.60 0.94 -10.94
C ALA A 188 5.94 0.22 -10.75
N GLN A 189 6.49 -0.40 -11.81
CA GLN A 189 7.79 -1.07 -11.75
C GLN A 189 8.91 -0.11 -11.35
N GLY A 190 8.91 1.13 -11.86
CA GLY A 190 9.85 2.17 -11.45
C GLY A 190 9.80 2.45 -9.95
N ILE A 191 8.58 2.51 -9.37
CA ILE A 191 8.40 2.71 -7.91
C ILE A 191 8.94 1.52 -7.12
N LEU A 192 8.64 0.28 -7.53
CA LEU A 192 9.14 -0.92 -6.86
C LEU A 192 10.67 -0.98 -6.87
N ASN A 193 11.32 -0.63 -7.97
CA ASN A 193 12.78 -0.56 -8.04
C ASN A 193 13.36 0.49 -7.05
N HIS A 194 12.67 1.62 -6.84
CA HIS A 194 13.10 2.59 -5.83
C HIS A 194 12.93 2.10 -4.39
N ILE A 195 11.92 1.29 -4.13
CA ILE A 195 11.76 0.62 -2.83
C ILE A 195 12.95 -0.30 -2.57
N GLU A 196 13.39 -1.08 -3.57
CA GLU A 196 14.59 -1.92 -3.48
C GLU A 196 15.86 -1.10 -3.19
N ILE A 197 16.07 0.00 -3.92
CA ILE A 197 17.22 0.91 -3.70
C ILE A 197 17.22 1.45 -2.26
N CYS A 198 16.07 1.84 -1.73
CA CYS A 198 15.96 2.32 -0.36
C CYS A 198 16.38 1.23 0.66
N ARG A 199 16.00 -0.04 0.44
CA ARG A 199 16.46 -1.17 1.27
C ARG A 199 17.97 -1.32 1.21
N ASP A 200 18.56 -1.25 0.02
CA ASP A 200 20.02 -1.40 -0.19
C ASP A 200 20.80 -0.28 0.51
N LEU A 201 20.17 0.88 0.72
CA LEU A 201 20.67 1.98 1.55
C LEU A 201 20.38 1.79 3.06
N ASN A 202 20.03 0.57 3.49
CA ASN A 202 19.71 0.19 4.87
C ASN A 202 18.52 0.98 5.48
N LYS A 203 17.58 1.44 4.64
CA LYS A 203 16.32 2.04 5.09
C LYS A 203 15.32 0.96 5.44
N SER A 204 14.55 1.17 6.50
CA SER A 204 13.41 0.31 6.83
C SER A 204 12.19 0.78 6.05
N ILE A 205 11.42 -0.15 5.50
CA ILE A 205 10.29 0.20 4.65
C ILE A 205 9.06 -0.58 5.10
N ILE A 206 7.94 0.13 5.22
CA ILE A 206 6.62 -0.49 5.36
C ILE A 206 5.77 0.02 4.20
N PHE A 207 5.23 -0.88 3.40
CA PHE A 207 4.29 -0.46 2.37
C PHE A 207 3.03 -1.32 2.37
N SER A 208 1.89 -0.68 2.11
CA SER A 208 0.64 -1.39 1.90
C SER A 208 0.45 -1.68 0.42
N THR A 209 -0.07 -2.86 0.14
CA THR A 209 -0.50 -3.25 -1.20
C THR A 209 -1.60 -4.31 -1.11
N HIS A 210 -2.31 -4.50 -2.21
CA HIS A 210 -3.19 -5.64 -2.44
C HIS A 210 -2.69 -6.54 -3.59
N HIS A 211 -1.49 -6.25 -4.11
CA HIS A 211 -0.86 -6.99 -5.21
C HIS A 211 0.16 -8.00 -4.67
N MET A 212 -0.14 -9.30 -4.80
CA MET A 212 0.71 -10.38 -4.27
C MET A 212 2.09 -10.43 -4.92
N HIS A 213 2.20 -10.10 -6.21
CA HIS A 213 3.49 -10.05 -6.91
C HIS A 213 4.46 -9.01 -6.34
N GLU A 214 3.96 -7.90 -5.79
CA GLU A 214 4.80 -6.89 -5.14
C GLU A 214 5.37 -7.42 -3.82
N ILE A 215 4.54 -8.15 -3.07
CA ILE A 215 4.95 -8.83 -1.83
C ILE A 215 6.02 -9.85 -2.12
N GLU A 216 5.77 -10.74 -3.09
CA GLU A 216 6.70 -11.82 -3.45
C GLU A 216 8.07 -11.29 -3.91
N LYS A 217 8.05 -10.17 -4.65
CA LYS A 217 9.27 -9.57 -5.19
C LYS A 217 10.09 -8.82 -4.15
N LEU A 218 9.44 -8.11 -3.21
CA LEU A 218 10.12 -7.09 -2.41
C LEU A 218 10.22 -7.42 -0.93
N CYS A 219 9.26 -8.18 -0.36
CA CYS A 219 9.11 -8.23 1.07
C CYS A 219 10.00 -9.28 1.74
N ASP A 220 10.70 -8.84 2.76
CA ASP A 220 11.37 -9.72 3.72
C ASP A 220 10.37 -10.27 4.75
N GLN A 221 9.34 -9.48 5.06
CA GLN A 221 8.30 -9.79 6.03
C GLN A 221 6.92 -9.36 5.52
N VAL A 222 5.90 -10.13 5.84
CA VAL A 222 4.50 -9.88 5.51
C VAL A 222 3.68 -9.81 6.78
N VAL A 223 2.79 -8.83 6.87
CA VAL A 223 1.77 -8.71 7.92
C VAL A 223 0.41 -8.62 7.24
N ILE A 224 -0.51 -9.56 7.56
CA ILE A 224 -1.87 -9.54 7.01
C ILE A 224 -2.80 -8.96 8.06
N ILE A 225 -3.53 -7.91 7.67
CA ILE A 225 -4.57 -7.28 8.50
C ILE A 225 -5.94 -7.59 7.90
N GLN A 226 -6.85 -8.08 8.76
CA GLN A 226 -8.24 -8.33 8.42
C GLN A 226 -9.13 -7.79 9.55
N PHE A 227 -10.16 -7.03 9.20
CA PHE A 227 -11.08 -6.41 10.17
C PHE A 227 -10.40 -5.68 11.33
N GLY A 228 -9.24 -5.06 11.07
CA GLY A 228 -8.48 -4.32 12.07
C GLY A 228 -7.58 -5.16 12.97
N GLU A 229 -7.47 -6.45 12.73
CA GLU A 229 -6.64 -7.39 13.50
C GLU A 229 -5.53 -7.99 12.63
N VAL A 230 -4.38 -8.30 13.22
CA VAL A 230 -3.31 -9.05 12.55
C VAL A 230 -3.66 -10.54 12.59
N ILE A 231 -3.83 -11.15 11.42
CA ILE A 231 -4.13 -12.57 11.30
C ILE A 231 -2.91 -13.41 10.91
N PHE A 232 -1.88 -12.77 10.38
CA PHE A 232 -0.61 -13.41 10.04
C PHE A 232 0.54 -12.41 10.12
N GLN A 233 1.70 -12.88 10.58
CA GLN A 233 2.99 -12.20 10.51
C GLN A 233 4.08 -13.23 10.26
N GLY A 234 4.94 -13.00 9.26
CA GLY A 234 6.05 -13.88 8.94
C GLY A 234 6.71 -13.50 7.62
N THR A 235 7.62 -14.34 7.15
CA THR A 235 8.19 -14.25 5.80
C THR A 235 7.20 -14.75 4.74
N VAL A 236 7.51 -14.50 3.47
CA VAL A 236 6.72 -15.05 2.35
C VAL A 236 6.68 -16.57 2.38
N ASP A 237 7.79 -17.23 2.74
CA ASP A 237 7.86 -18.69 2.81
C ASP A 237 7.09 -19.24 4.02
N GLU A 238 7.10 -18.56 5.14
CA GLU A 238 6.25 -18.90 6.28
C GLU A 238 4.77 -18.73 5.95
N MET A 239 4.39 -17.74 5.15
CA MET A 239 3.02 -17.56 4.66
C MET A 239 2.58 -18.73 3.79
N ARG A 240 3.43 -19.21 2.86
CA ARG A 240 3.19 -20.40 2.04
C ARG A 240 3.03 -21.65 2.91
N THR A 241 3.92 -21.82 3.87
CA THR A 241 3.90 -22.99 4.78
C THR A 241 2.63 -22.99 5.65
N ALA A 242 2.27 -21.87 6.25
CA ALA A 242 1.10 -21.75 7.13
C ALA A 242 -0.22 -21.98 6.38
N SER A 243 -0.28 -21.59 5.11
CA SER A 243 -1.49 -21.75 4.29
C SER A 243 -1.56 -23.09 3.56
N GLY A 244 -0.44 -23.79 3.38
CA GLY A 244 -0.33 -25.00 2.55
C GLY A 244 -0.37 -24.73 1.02
N HIS A 245 -0.26 -23.47 0.60
CA HIS A 245 -0.35 -23.07 -0.81
C HIS A 245 0.96 -22.46 -1.31
N LYS A 246 1.33 -22.79 -2.57
CA LYS A 246 2.54 -22.26 -3.22
C LYS A 246 2.34 -20.84 -3.77
N HIS A 247 1.16 -20.55 -4.32
CA HIS A 247 0.83 -19.24 -4.86
C HIS A 247 0.34 -18.32 -3.77
N LEU A 248 0.84 -17.10 -3.72
CA LEU A 248 0.52 -16.15 -2.65
C LEU A 248 -0.93 -15.69 -2.64
N ASP A 249 -1.58 -15.63 -3.81
CA ASP A 249 -3.02 -15.34 -3.90
C ASP A 249 -3.84 -16.39 -3.16
N ASP A 250 -3.56 -17.69 -3.41
CA ASP A 250 -4.23 -18.80 -2.73
C ASP A 250 -3.89 -18.82 -1.24
N ALA A 251 -2.63 -18.56 -0.89
CA ALA A 251 -2.18 -18.46 0.49
C ALA A 251 -2.92 -17.36 1.26
N TYR A 252 -3.07 -16.19 0.65
CA TYR A 252 -3.83 -15.08 1.23
C TYR A 252 -5.30 -15.43 1.44
N LEU A 253 -5.94 -16.03 0.43
CA LEU A 253 -7.34 -16.44 0.50
C LEU A 253 -7.57 -17.48 1.61
N ALA A 254 -6.68 -18.48 1.72
CA ALA A 254 -6.74 -19.51 2.75
C ALA A 254 -6.61 -18.90 4.16
N LEU A 255 -5.63 -18.02 4.37
CA LEU A 255 -5.40 -17.36 5.68
C LEU A 255 -6.51 -16.39 6.07
N THR A 256 -7.15 -15.75 5.09
CA THR A 256 -8.26 -14.81 5.34
C THR A 256 -9.63 -15.47 5.41
N GLY A 257 -9.72 -16.79 5.15
CA GLY A 257 -11.00 -17.51 5.10
C GLY A 257 -11.89 -17.10 3.92
N GLN A 258 -11.31 -16.45 2.90
CA GLN A 258 -12.02 -16.05 1.68
C GLN A 258 -11.95 -17.19 0.66
N THR A 259 -13.07 -17.83 0.40
CA THR A 259 -13.17 -18.87 -0.66
C THR A 259 -13.48 -18.18 -1.98
N VAL A 260 -12.66 -18.38 -3.00
CA VAL A 260 -13.04 -18.00 -4.38
C VAL A 260 -14.17 -18.93 -4.79
N LYS A 261 -15.40 -18.44 -4.85
CA LYS A 261 -16.45 -19.11 -5.64
C LYS A 261 -16.06 -18.94 -7.11
N MET A 262 -15.32 -19.89 -7.66
CA MET A 262 -15.17 -20.02 -9.10
C MET A 262 -16.52 -20.45 -9.68
N ASN A 263 -17.33 -19.47 -10.11
CA ASN A 263 -18.44 -19.74 -11.02
C ASN A 263 -17.84 -19.93 -12.43
N TYR A 264 -17.19 -21.04 -12.66
CA TYR A 264 -17.07 -21.59 -14.01
C TYR A 264 -18.38 -22.33 -14.28
N GLU A 265 -19.40 -21.64 -14.76
CA GLU A 265 -20.44 -22.26 -15.60
C GLU A 265 -19.74 -22.60 -16.91
N ILE A 266 -19.25 -23.86 -17.00
CA ILE A 266 -18.95 -24.47 -18.28
C ILE A 266 -20.27 -24.62 -18.96
N ASN A 267 -20.58 -23.75 -19.93
CA ASN A 267 -21.65 -23.92 -20.88
C ASN A 267 -21.36 -25.23 -21.66
N SER A 268 -21.87 -26.36 -21.16
CA SER A 268 -21.86 -27.65 -21.80
C SER A 268 -22.96 -27.82 -22.87
N ASP A 269 -23.58 -26.72 -23.30
CA ASP A 269 -24.67 -26.75 -24.28
C ASP A 269 -24.27 -26.26 -25.67
N ASN A 270 -23.18 -26.77 -26.24
CA ASN A 270 -22.93 -26.57 -27.67
C ASN A 270 -22.16 -27.77 -28.32
N GLN A 271 -22.58 -28.99 -28.03
CA GLN A 271 -22.19 -30.16 -28.84
C GLN A 271 -23.33 -31.13 -29.00
N SER A 272 -24.43 -30.72 -29.65
CA SER A 272 -25.42 -31.67 -30.19
C SER A 272 -26.34 -30.99 -31.22
N SER A 273 -25.77 -30.48 -32.31
CA SER A 273 -26.55 -30.23 -33.54
C SER A 273 -25.65 -29.99 -34.76
N ALA A 274 -24.83 -30.97 -35.09
CA ALA A 274 -24.15 -31.04 -36.40
C ALA A 274 -23.79 -32.45 -36.81
N VAL A 275 -24.76 -33.39 -36.76
CA VAL A 275 -24.68 -34.65 -37.53
C VAL A 275 -26.08 -34.94 -38.02
N GLY A 276 -26.28 -34.85 -39.34
CA GLY A 276 -27.47 -35.35 -40.03
C GLY A 276 -28.02 -34.40 -41.07
N GLN A 277 -27.46 -34.40 -42.25
CA GLN A 277 -28.18 -34.49 -43.51
C GLN A 277 -27.25 -34.15 -44.69
N SER A 278 -26.54 -35.16 -45.10
CA SER A 278 -26.02 -35.26 -46.49
C SER A 278 -26.65 -36.51 -47.09
N GLN A 279 -27.67 -36.36 -47.93
CA GLN A 279 -27.88 -37.24 -49.10
C GLN A 279 -29.13 -36.83 -49.87
N GLN A 280 -28.95 -36.81 -51.17
CA GLN A 280 -29.97 -36.77 -52.26
C GLN A 280 -30.45 -35.35 -52.60
N SER A 281 -30.29 -34.85 -53.78
CA SER A 281 -30.60 -35.50 -55.07
C SER A 281 -29.93 -34.74 -56.24
N ASP A 282 -29.46 -35.52 -57.20
CA ASP A 282 -29.12 -35.17 -58.56
C ASP A 282 -30.26 -34.53 -59.34
N ASN A 283 -29.85 -33.94 -60.42
CA ASN A 283 -30.48 -33.74 -61.75
C ASN A 283 -31.18 -32.42 -62.06
N ALA A 284 -30.62 -31.87 -63.08
CA ALA A 284 -31.24 -31.47 -64.35
C ALA A 284 -31.25 -29.97 -64.67
N ASN A 285 -30.57 -29.76 -65.78
CA ASN A 285 -30.90 -28.89 -66.94
C ASN A 285 -30.50 -27.38 -66.94
N VAL A 286 -29.72 -27.23 -67.96
CA VAL A 286 -29.50 -26.26 -69.04
C VAL A 286 -28.38 -25.24 -68.72
#